data_5734d69f0776edb5e223b81e8ede0893
#
_entry.id   5734d69f0776edb5e223b81e8ede0893
#
_cell.length_a   1.000
_cell.length_b   1.000
_cell.length_c   1.000
_cell.angle_alpha   90.00
_cell.angle_beta   90.00
_cell.angle_gamma   90.00
#
_symmetry.space_group_name_H-M   'P 1'
#
loop_
_entity.id
_entity.type
_entity.pdbx_description
1 polymer ?
#
loop_
_entity_poly.entity_id
_entity_poly.type
_entity_poly.pdbx_seq_one_letter_code
_entity_poly.pdbx_strand_id
1 'polypeptide(L)'
;NNFIKKNRDQIEFLKQANNVWSSFSKTKLFFKDKIFEGIYLYGQVGTGKTFLLNLFYQNTKIGKKIHFNNLMNEIHEQVKKSENKELAIENYVKNLSRDYKIIFIDELHIFNIVDALIIKKIFNYFSKYKIFILLSSNFHPDNLYKDGLQRNDFLPFIDLIKKNFFL
;
A
#
# COMPACT_ATOMS: atom_id res chain seq x y z
N ASN A 1 -14.94 18.71 -9.30
CA ASN A 1 -15.54 19.24 -8.06
C ASN A 1 -16.93 18.65 -7.71
N ASN A 2 -17.66 18.03 -8.65
CA ASN A 2 -18.96 17.41 -8.38
C ASN A 2 -18.87 15.97 -7.84
N PHE A 3 -17.73 15.33 -7.94
CA PHE A 3 -17.52 13.95 -7.47
C PHE A 3 -17.50 13.85 -5.92
N ILE A 4 -17.03 14.90 -5.26
CA ILE A 4 -16.79 14.92 -3.80
C ILE A 4 -18.07 15.15 -2.99
N LYS A 5 -19.13 15.69 -3.61
CA LYS A 5 -20.35 16.09 -2.88
C LYS A 5 -21.37 14.97 -2.64
N LYS A 6 -21.18 13.77 -3.18
CA LYS A 6 -22.25 12.77 -3.24
C LYS A 6 -22.32 11.78 -2.08
N ASN A 7 -21.32 11.67 -1.20
CA ASN A 7 -21.37 10.67 -0.13
C ASN A 7 -20.73 11.20 1.17
N ARG A 8 -21.48 11.20 2.28
CA ARG A 8 -20.99 11.62 3.61
C ARG A 8 -19.73 10.86 4.02
N ASP A 9 -19.68 9.56 3.76
CA ASP A 9 -18.55 8.71 4.10
C ASP A 9 -17.28 9.08 3.34
N GLN A 10 -17.42 9.51 2.08
CA GLN A 10 -16.28 10.01 1.29
C GLN A 10 -15.76 11.35 1.81
N ILE A 11 -16.65 12.23 2.28
CA ILE A 11 -16.25 13.52 2.85
C ILE A 11 -15.55 13.32 4.19
N GLU A 12 -16.05 12.43 5.02
CA GLU A 12 -15.43 12.09 6.30
C GLU A 12 -14.09 11.41 6.10
N PHE A 13 -14.00 10.46 5.17
CA PHE A 13 -12.75 9.84 4.74
C PHE A 13 -11.73 10.89 4.26
N LEU A 14 -12.14 11.84 3.40
CA LEU A 14 -11.26 12.91 2.91
C LEU A 14 -10.76 13.81 4.04
N LYS A 15 -11.60 14.15 5.02
CA LYS A 15 -11.18 14.91 6.19
C LYS A 15 -10.15 14.13 7.01
N GLN A 16 -10.39 12.85 7.25
CA GLN A 16 -9.47 11.98 7.98
C GLN A 16 -8.18 11.76 7.19
N ALA A 17 -8.25 11.48 5.90
CA ALA A 17 -7.09 11.33 5.03
C ALA A 17 -6.27 12.63 4.94
N ASN A 18 -6.92 13.80 4.89
CA ASN A 18 -6.24 15.08 4.91
C ASN A 18 -5.57 15.37 6.27
N ASN A 19 -6.18 14.94 7.37
CA ASN A 19 -5.56 15.01 8.70
C ASN A 19 -4.35 14.08 8.79
N VAL A 20 -4.45 12.85 8.26
CA VAL A 20 -3.32 11.92 8.14
C VAL A 20 -2.22 12.54 7.29
N TRP A 21 -2.57 13.09 6.13
CA TRP A 21 -1.62 13.74 5.23
C TRP A 21 -0.96 14.99 5.83
N SER A 22 -1.72 15.85 6.49
CA SER A 22 -1.18 17.04 7.16
C SER A 22 -0.26 16.69 8.34
N SER A 23 -0.55 15.60 9.05
CA SER A 23 0.29 15.07 10.10
C SER A 23 1.57 14.45 9.55
N PHE A 24 1.52 13.79 8.39
CA PHE A 24 2.68 13.27 7.67
C PHE A 24 3.61 14.39 7.19
N SER A 25 3.07 15.47 6.64
CA SER A 25 3.86 16.64 6.20
C SER A 25 4.54 17.39 7.35
N LYS A 26 4.07 17.20 8.59
CA LYS A 26 4.62 17.78 9.83
C LYS A 26 5.44 16.80 10.69
N THR A 27 5.99 15.76 10.09
CA THR A 27 6.95 14.80 10.68
C THR A 27 6.44 13.78 11.70
N LYS A 28 5.16 13.72 12.06
CA LYS A 28 4.65 12.62 12.92
C LYS A 28 3.16 12.36 12.65
N LEU A 29 2.87 11.17 12.11
CA LEU A 29 1.52 10.63 12.01
C LEU A 29 1.05 10.11 13.37
N PHE A 30 0.46 10.98 14.18
CA PHE A 30 -0.22 10.58 15.40
C PHE A 30 -1.73 10.69 15.24
N PHE A 31 -2.42 9.55 15.20
CA PHE A 31 -3.84 9.48 15.50
C PHE A 31 -3.99 8.79 16.85
N LYS A 32 -4.44 9.52 17.88
CA LYS A 32 -4.70 8.95 19.22
C LYS A 32 -3.62 7.94 19.64
N ASP A 33 -2.36 8.37 19.66
CA ASP A 33 -1.20 7.56 20.07
C ASP A 33 -0.83 6.35 19.18
N LYS A 34 -1.44 6.19 18.01
CA LYS A 34 -1.11 5.12 17.06
C LYS A 34 -0.36 5.68 15.84
N ILE A 35 0.81 5.10 15.55
CA ILE A 35 1.57 5.37 14.34
C ILE A 35 1.11 4.40 13.25
N PHE A 36 0.63 4.92 12.10
CA PHE A 36 0.28 4.10 10.95
C PHE A 36 1.46 4.03 9.97
N GLU A 37 1.66 2.85 9.38
CA GLU A 37 2.66 2.60 8.33
C GLU A 37 2.12 2.93 6.93
N GLY A 38 0.82 3.10 6.79
CA GLY A 38 0.20 3.42 5.52
C GLY A 38 -1.30 3.68 5.57
N ILE A 39 -1.86 3.88 4.38
CA ILE A 39 -3.30 4.02 4.13
C ILE A 39 -3.72 2.95 3.13
N TYR A 40 -4.81 2.26 3.42
CA TYR A 40 -5.42 1.26 2.55
C TYR A 40 -6.79 1.75 2.07
N LEU A 41 -6.87 2.16 0.81
CA LEU A 41 -8.11 2.60 0.16
C LEU A 41 -8.82 1.41 -0.45
N TYR A 42 -10.01 1.06 0.01
CA TYR A 42 -10.76 -0.03 -0.57
C TYR A 42 -12.20 0.35 -0.92
N GLY A 43 -12.81 -0.43 -1.83
CA GLY A 43 -14.17 -0.22 -2.27
C GLY A 43 -14.39 -0.71 -3.69
N GLN A 44 -15.62 -0.69 -4.16
CA GLN A 44 -16.00 -1.14 -5.50
C GLN A 44 -15.33 -0.33 -6.61
N VAL A 45 -15.33 -0.86 -7.83
CA VAL A 45 -14.87 -0.13 -9.02
C VAL A 45 -15.69 1.15 -9.19
N GLY A 46 -15.05 2.23 -9.59
CA GLY A 46 -15.71 3.53 -9.81
C GLY A 46 -15.92 4.40 -8.54
N THR A 47 -15.50 3.95 -7.34
CA THR A 47 -15.63 4.75 -6.10
C THR A 47 -14.62 5.88 -5.96
N GLY A 48 -13.69 6.03 -6.92
CA GLY A 48 -12.71 7.14 -6.93
C GLY A 48 -11.41 6.87 -6.20
N LYS A 49 -11.09 5.61 -5.85
CA LYS A 49 -9.83 5.25 -5.16
C LYS A 49 -8.59 5.74 -5.89
N THR A 50 -8.47 5.41 -7.17
CA THR A 50 -7.35 5.86 -8.02
C THR A 50 -7.28 7.38 -8.14
N PHE A 51 -8.43 8.08 -8.16
CA PHE A 51 -8.47 9.54 -8.15
C PHE A 51 -7.87 10.09 -6.84
N LEU A 52 -8.29 9.54 -5.68
CA LEU A 52 -7.74 9.93 -4.38
C LEU A 52 -6.24 9.66 -4.28
N LEU A 53 -5.82 8.47 -4.72
CA LEU A 53 -4.40 8.09 -4.74
C LEU A 53 -3.58 9.04 -5.62
N ASN A 54 -4.10 9.43 -6.79
CA ASN A 54 -3.47 10.43 -7.66
C ASN A 54 -3.41 11.81 -7.01
N LEU A 55 -4.47 12.23 -6.33
CA LEU A 55 -4.49 13.52 -5.63
C LEU A 55 -3.39 13.59 -4.56
N PHE A 56 -3.21 12.53 -3.76
CA PHE A 56 -2.11 12.44 -2.80
C PHE A 56 -0.74 12.42 -3.50
N TYR A 57 -0.60 11.63 -4.56
CA TYR A 57 0.64 11.54 -5.30
C TYR A 57 1.09 12.90 -5.89
N GLN A 58 0.17 13.65 -6.50
CA GLN A 58 0.46 14.96 -7.09
C GLN A 58 0.91 16.01 -6.05
N ASN A 59 0.52 15.82 -4.79
CA ASN A 59 0.89 16.72 -3.70
C ASN A 59 2.16 16.28 -2.95
N THR A 60 2.85 15.22 -3.40
CA THR A 60 4.11 14.77 -2.80
C THR A 60 5.28 14.85 -3.79
N LYS A 61 6.45 15.32 -3.30
CA LYS A 61 7.68 15.38 -4.10
C LYS A 61 8.60 14.17 -3.91
N ILE A 62 8.30 13.33 -2.92
CA ILE A 62 9.17 12.24 -2.46
C ILE A 62 8.50 10.86 -2.62
N GLY A 63 7.49 10.77 -3.48
CA GLY A 63 6.72 9.57 -3.71
C GLY A 63 6.97 8.94 -5.08
N LYS A 64 6.85 7.61 -5.15
CA LYS A 64 6.77 6.85 -6.42
C LYS A 64 5.39 6.22 -6.50
N LYS A 65 4.70 6.42 -7.64
CA LYS A 65 3.47 5.69 -7.95
C LYS A 65 3.80 4.50 -8.85
N ILE A 66 3.24 3.34 -8.51
CA ILE A 66 3.40 2.12 -9.28
C ILE A 66 2.07 1.33 -9.26
N HIS A 67 1.72 0.73 -10.37
CA HIS A 67 0.63 -0.25 -10.43
C HIS A 67 1.09 -1.58 -9.82
N PHE A 68 0.22 -2.28 -9.09
CA PHE A 68 0.60 -3.52 -8.39
C PHE A 68 1.25 -4.56 -9.31
N ASN A 69 0.67 -4.79 -10.50
CA ASN A 69 1.23 -5.75 -11.45
C ASN A 69 2.65 -5.36 -11.90
N ASN A 70 2.92 -4.06 -12.09
CA ASN A 70 4.25 -3.60 -12.48
C ASN A 70 5.25 -3.79 -11.33
N LEU A 71 4.84 -3.52 -10.08
CA LEU A 71 5.65 -3.80 -8.90
C LEU A 71 6.03 -5.28 -8.83
N MET A 72 5.06 -6.18 -9.03
CA MET A 72 5.33 -7.62 -9.01
C MET A 72 6.25 -8.05 -10.16
N ASN A 73 6.04 -7.53 -11.36
CA ASN A 73 6.91 -7.81 -12.51
C ASN A 73 8.36 -7.34 -12.26
N GLU A 74 8.56 -6.12 -11.77
CA GLU A 74 9.89 -5.60 -11.42
C GLU A 74 10.59 -6.52 -10.41
N ILE A 75 9.86 -7.01 -9.41
CA ILE A 75 10.43 -7.88 -8.37
C ILE A 75 10.70 -9.29 -8.92
N HIS A 76 9.79 -9.87 -9.69
CA HIS A 76 10.01 -11.18 -10.32
C HIS A 76 11.28 -11.17 -11.19
N GLU A 77 11.51 -10.09 -11.94
CA GLU A 77 12.74 -9.94 -12.74
C GLU A 77 14.01 -9.88 -11.86
N GLN A 78 13.96 -9.18 -10.72
CA GLN A 78 15.11 -9.15 -9.78
C GLN A 78 15.36 -10.53 -9.16
N VAL A 79 14.29 -11.21 -8.76
CA VAL A 79 14.35 -12.55 -8.16
C VAL A 79 14.89 -13.59 -9.15
N LYS A 80 14.51 -13.52 -10.43
CA LYS A 80 15.04 -14.42 -11.49
C LYS A 80 16.55 -14.27 -11.71
N LYS A 81 17.06 -13.03 -11.58
CA LYS A 81 18.47 -12.71 -11.82
C LYS A 81 19.37 -12.99 -10.62
N SER A 82 18.82 -13.35 -9.47
CA SER A 82 19.54 -13.52 -8.21
C SER A 82 19.55 -14.96 -7.74
N GLU A 83 20.70 -15.44 -7.29
CA GLU A 83 20.81 -16.73 -6.59
C GLU A 83 20.11 -16.68 -5.22
N ASN A 84 20.15 -15.53 -4.55
CA ASN A 84 19.45 -15.31 -3.28
C ASN A 84 18.19 -14.46 -3.49
N LYS A 85 17.06 -15.13 -3.59
CA LYS A 85 15.75 -14.51 -3.85
C LYS A 85 15.32 -13.52 -2.77
N GLU A 86 15.65 -13.79 -1.52
CA GLU A 86 15.28 -12.94 -0.39
C GLU A 86 16.07 -11.64 -0.39
N LEU A 87 17.37 -11.74 -0.61
CA LEU A 87 18.26 -10.60 -0.74
C LEU A 87 17.88 -9.71 -1.94
N ALA A 88 17.41 -10.32 -3.04
CA ALA A 88 16.94 -9.58 -4.20
C ALA A 88 15.74 -8.68 -3.86
N ILE A 89 14.74 -9.22 -3.14
CA ILE A 89 13.57 -8.45 -2.69
C ILE A 89 13.99 -7.34 -1.74
N GLU A 90 14.85 -7.64 -0.77
CA GLU A 90 15.34 -6.64 0.18
C GLU A 90 16.09 -5.51 -0.52
N ASN A 91 17.03 -5.84 -1.42
CA ASN A 91 17.80 -4.85 -2.17
C ASN A 91 16.90 -3.97 -3.05
N TYR A 92 15.87 -4.54 -3.67
CA TYR A 92 14.90 -3.77 -4.44
C TYR A 92 14.22 -2.71 -3.56
N VAL A 93 13.69 -3.10 -2.40
CA VAL A 93 13.03 -2.17 -1.48
C VAL A 93 14.01 -1.16 -0.88
N LYS A 94 15.22 -1.60 -0.53
CA LYS A 94 16.29 -0.73 -0.04
C LYS A 94 16.67 0.36 -1.05
N ASN A 95 16.76 0.00 -2.34
CA ASN A 95 17.03 0.97 -3.40
C ASN A 95 15.87 1.97 -3.53
N LEU A 96 14.61 1.51 -3.50
CA LEU A 96 13.45 2.41 -3.49
C LEU A 96 13.49 3.38 -2.31
N SER A 97 13.93 2.95 -1.13
CA SER A 97 13.96 3.77 0.09
C SER A 97 14.98 4.91 0.06
N ARG A 98 15.97 4.84 -0.84
CA ARG A 98 16.96 5.92 -1.05
C ARG A 98 16.33 7.14 -1.70
N ASP A 99 15.45 6.87 -2.69
CA ASP A 99 14.88 7.91 -3.53
C ASP A 99 13.48 8.33 -3.07
N TYR A 100 12.73 7.41 -2.47
CA TYR A 100 11.32 7.62 -2.13
C TYR A 100 11.03 7.31 -0.66
N LYS A 101 10.22 8.17 -0.05
CA LYS A 101 9.72 7.96 1.33
C LYS A 101 8.28 7.49 1.35
N ILE A 102 7.59 7.62 0.21
CA ILE A 102 6.20 7.19 0.05
C ILE A 102 6.09 6.36 -1.22
N ILE A 103 5.44 5.20 -1.13
CA ILE A 103 5.09 4.39 -2.30
C ILE A 103 3.58 4.34 -2.43
N PHE A 104 3.09 4.70 -3.61
CA PHE A 104 1.69 4.64 -3.99
C PHE A 104 1.48 3.40 -4.84
N ILE A 105 0.74 2.41 -4.32
CA ILE A 105 0.45 1.16 -5.04
C ILE A 105 -1.01 1.19 -5.47
N ASP A 106 -1.24 1.20 -6.78
CA ASP A 106 -2.59 1.21 -7.35
C ASP A 106 -3.02 -0.21 -7.72
N GLU A 107 -4.30 -0.52 -7.46
CA GLU A 107 -4.97 -1.77 -7.81
C GLU A 107 -4.33 -3.04 -7.21
N LEU A 108 -4.09 -3.05 -5.89
CA LEU A 108 -3.64 -4.25 -5.20
C LEU A 108 -4.65 -5.39 -5.39
N HIS A 109 -4.25 -6.42 -6.09
CA HIS A 109 -5.02 -7.63 -6.33
C HIS A 109 -4.13 -8.85 -6.45
N ILE A 110 -4.29 -9.83 -5.57
CA ILE A 110 -3.42 -11.00 -5.46
C ILE A 110 -4.17 -12.23 -5.97
N PHE A 111 -3.64 -12.85 -7.02
CA PHE A 111 -4.27 -13.99 -7.69
C PHE A 111 -3.57 -15.32 -7.41
N ASN A 112 -2.28 -15.31 -7.08
CA ASN A 112 -1.49 -16.53 -6.96
C ASN A 112 -0.65 -16.52 -5.67
N ILE A 113 -0.21 -17.72 -5.26
CA ILE A 113 0.54 -17.94 -4.03
C ILE A 113 1.92 -17.27 -4.06
N VAL A 114 2.57 -17.17 -5.21
CA VAL A 114 3.91 -16.59 -5.33
C VAL A 114 3.85 -15.10 -5.00
N ASP A 115 2.88 -14.39 -5.59
CA ASP A 115 2.66 -12.98 -5.31
C ASP A 115 2.25 -12.75 -3.85
N ALA A 116 1.41 -13.64 -3.28
CA ALA A 116 1.00 -13.57 -1.88
C ALA A 116 2.20 -13.67 -0.92
N LEU A 117 3.15 -14.55 -1.19
CA LEU A 117 4.35 -14.70 -0.38
C LEU A 117 5.34 -13.54 -0.56
N ILE A 118 5.50 -13.07 -1.79
CA ILE A 118 6.40 -11.97 -2.12
C ILE A 118 5.88 -10.65 -1.50
N ILE A 119 4.60 -10.34 -1.64
CA ILE A 119 4.04 -9.07 -1.13
C ILE A 119 4.19 -8.96 0.40
N LYS A 120 4.01 -10.05 1.13
CA LYS A 120 4.26 -10.10 2.58
C LYS A 120 5.70 -9.68 2.91
N LYS A 121 6.70 -10.20 2.17
CA LYS A 121 8.11 -9.83 2.37
C LYS A 121 8.37 -8.37 2.02
N ILE A 122 7.81 -7.89 0.91
CA ILE A 122 7.94 -6.48 0.49
C ILE A 122 7.45 -5.54 1.58
N PHE A 123 6.29 -5.79 2.17
CA PHE A 123 5.71 -4.92 3.20
C PHE A 123 6.54 -4.94 4.50
N ASN A 124 7.10 -6.09 4.88
CA ASN A 124 8.04 -6.15 5.99
C ASN A 124 9.29 -5.29 5.72
N TYR A 125 9.80 -5.27 4.49
CA TYR A 125 10.92 -4.41 4.12
C TYR A 125 10.52 -2.94 4.01
N PHE A 126 9.31 -2.61 3.55
CA PHE A 126 8.80 -1.24 3.60
C PHE A 126 8.77 -0.70 5.03
N SER A 127 8.27 -1.51 5.98
CA SER A 127 8.31 -1.17 7.41
C SER A 127 9.76 -1.01 7.91
N LYS A 128 10.65 -1.97 7.63
CA LYS A 128 12.07 -1.93 8.00
C LYS A 128 12.77 -0.65 7.51
N TYR A 129 12.51 -0.25 6.27
CA TYR A 129 13.11 0.94 5.64
C TYR A 129 12.29 2.22 5.82
N LYS A 130 11.24 2.18 6.65
CA LYS A 130 10.38 3.33 6.99
C LYS A 130 9.78 4.02 5.76
N ILE A 131 9.34 3.23 4.79
CA ILE A 131 8.59 3.70 3.64
C ILE A 131 7.11 3.71 4.01
N PHE A 132 6.46 4.87 3.84
CA PHE A 132 5.03 5.00 4.01
C PHE A 132 4.29 4.51 2.76
N ILE A 133 3.18 3.79 2.92
CA ILE A 133 2.48 3.16 1.81
C ILE A 133 1.06 3.70 1.69
N LEU A 134 0.71 4.21 0.52
CA LEU A 134 -0.68 4.39 0.12
C LEU A 134 -1.04 3.36 -0.93
N LEU A 135 -2.06 2.58 -0.66
CA LEU A 135 -2.49 1.58 -1.62
C LEU A 135 -3.99 1.61 -1.87
N SER A 136 -4.39 1.24 -3.07
CA SER A 136 -5.79 1.06 -3.46
C SER A 136 -6.08 -0.41 -3.77
N SER A 137 -7.29 -0.86 -3.45
CA SER A 137 -7.78 -2.21 -3.78
C SER A 137 -9.29 -2.20 -4.00
N ASN A 138 -9.79 -3.13 -4.78
CA ASN A 138 -11.23 -3.39 -4.88
C ASN A 138 -11.75 -4.26 -3.72
N PHE A 139 -10.87 -4.78 -2.88
CA PHE A 139 -11.20 -5.71 -1.82
C PHE A 139 -10.95 -5.11 -0.44
N HIS A 140 -11.85 -5.41 0.50
CA HIS A 140 -11.55 -5.27 1.92
C HIS A 140 -10.36 -6.19 2.28
N PRO A 141 -9.48 -5.83 3.24
CA PRO A 141 -8.34 -6.67 3.60
C PRO A 141 -8.69 -8.14 3.84
N ASP A 142 -9.80 -8.43 4.52
CA ASP A 142 -10.25 -9.80 4.80
C ASP A 142 -10.60 -10.60 3.53
N ASN A 143 -10.89 -9.93 2.42
CA ASN A 143 -11.23 -10.55 1.13
C ASN A 143 -10.02 -10.62 0.18
N LEU A 144 -8.86 -10.10 0.58
CA LEU A 144 -7.64 -10.28 -0.19
C LEU A 144 -7.27 -11.76 -0.24
N TYR A 145 -6.96 -12.25 -1.46
CA TYR A 145 -6.56 -13.63 -1.69
C TYR A 145 -7.53 -14.65 -1.08
N LYS A 146 -8.85 -14.31 -1.07
CA LYS A 146 -9.90 -15.21 -0.61
C LYS A 146 -9.91 -16.46 -1.47
N ASP A 147 -10.08 -17.62 -0.82
CA ASP A 147 -10.05 -18.94 -1.46
C ASP A 147 -8.72 -19.29 -2.17
N GLY A 148 -7.67 -18.52 -1.92
CA GLY A 148 -6.33 -18.77 -2.44
C GLY A 148 -5.63 -19.97 -1.79
N LEU A 149 -4.74 -20.63 -2.55
CA LEU A 149 -3.94 -21.76 -2.07
C LEU A 149 -3.06 -21.32 -0.88
N GLN A 150 -3.01 -22.14 0.19
CA GLN A 150 -2.23 -21.84 1.40
C GLN A 150 -2.58 -20.47 2.01
N ARG A 151 -3.86 -20.07 1.98
CA ARG A 151 -4.32 -18.80 2.51
C ARG A 151 -3.88 -18.53 3.95
N ASN A 152 -3.74 -19.57 4.78
CA ASN A 152 -3.29 -19.43 6.16
C ASN A 152 -1.91 -18.75 6.26
N ASP A 153 -1.02 -18.97 5.31
CA ASP A 153 0.29 -18.32 5.28
C ASP A 153 0.20 -16.84 4.90
N PHE A 154 -0.92 -16.44 4.30
CA PHE A 154 -1.20 -15.05 3.92
C PHE A 154 -1.94 -14.25 5.02
N LEU A 155 -2.64 -14.91 5.94
CA LEU A 155 -3.38 -14.23 7.02
C LEU A 155 -2.51 -13.24 7.83
N PRO A 156 -1.25 -13.52 8.17
CA PRO A 156 -0.41 -12.54 8.86
C PRO A 156 -0.19 -11.23 8.10
N PHE A 157 -0.27 -11.25 6.76
CA PHE A 157 -0.23 -10.03 5.96
C PHE A 157 -1.54 -9.22 6.09
N ILE A 158 -2.68 -9.91 6.11
CA ILE A 158 -3.99 -9.27 6.36
C ILE A 158 -4.00 -8.60 7.73
N ASP A 159 -3.50 -9.29 8.76
CA ASP A 159 -3.41 -8.76 10.12
C ASP A 159 -2.47 -7.56 10.20
N LEU A 160 -1.33 -7.58 9.47
CA LEU A 160 -0.43 -6.45 9.36
C LEU A 160 -1.16 -5.23 8.78
N ILE A 161 -1.90 -5.39 7.68
CA ILE A 161 -2.69 -4.29 7.08
C ILE A 161 -3.71 -3.76 8.09
N LYS A 162 -4.50 -4.62 8.72
CA LYS A 162 -5.56 -4.20 9.68
C LYS A 162 -4.99 -3.52 10.92
N LYS A 163 -3.80 -3.93 11.36
CA LYS A 163 -3.14 -3.37 12.55
C LYS A 163 -2.41 -2.06 12.27
N ASN A 164 -1.70 -1.99 11.15
CA ASN A 164 -0.72 -0.93 10.91
C ASN A 164 -1.18 0.09 9.85
N PHE A 165 -2.29 -0.16 9.16
CA PHE A 165 -2.80 0.76 8.15
C PHE A 165 -4.08 1.45 8.60
N PHE A 166 -4.28 2.68 8.14
CA PHE A 166 -5.56 3.36 8.17
C PHE A 166 -6.43 2.82 7.03
N LEU A 167 -7.65 2.34 7.36
CA LEU A 167 -8.59 1.71 6.41
C LEU A 167 -9.70 2.69 6.03
#